data_c562869abd0d0aa66cea52073db27130
#
_entry.id   c562869abd0d0aa66cea52073db27130
#
_cell.length_a   1.000
_cell.length_b   1.000
_cell.length_c   1.000
_cell.angle_alpha   90.00
_cell.angle_beta   90.00
_cell.angle_gamma   90.00
#
_symmetry.space_group_name_H-M   'P 1'
#
loop_
_entity.id
_entity.type
_entity.pdbx_description
1 polymer ?
#
loop_
_entity_poly.entity_id
_entity_poly.type
_entity_poly.pdbx_seq_one_letter_code
_entity_poly.pdbx_strand_id
1 'polypeptide(L)'
;MKKIIFLAVAIFIISLSVVINVFSAVAIAAAEVKDKINVVTTLTDYAYFVREIGKEKVEVVNICQGDENAHFVRPKPSFVKLCQRADLFIGTGLDLELWVPGLLEKSANKNIQSGQIGYVAAADGIKMLEIPEVLSRSEGGLHVYGNPHITVGPLNAFQIADNILIGLRKVSPENTAYFEKNHADLKDRLVKALYGEQLPALVGAEELIEMTRNNTLIKFLNDNKLKGEPLIAKLGGWLKKAMPLRGIKIINYHRSWIYFNFVFGIEAASEIEPKPGIPPTPKHILEVMDIIKKENIKIIFSENFYDIKKVMHVAEKTGAKPVIIANYVDGEPGVDTYFKLIDSWLDKMLSALSK
;
A
#
# COMPACT_ATOMS: atom_id res chain seq x y z
N MET A 1 19.35 51.76 -57.45
CA MET A 1 20.14 50.78 -56.60
C MET A 1 19.66 50.75 -55.16
N LYS A 2 19.54 51.84 -54.39
CA LYS A 2 19.17 51.80 -52.95
C LYS A 2 17.82 51.12 -52.67
N LYS A 3 16.76 51.23 -53.49
CA LYS A 3 15.48 50.59 -53.31
C LYS A 3 15.46 49.11 -53.55
N ILE A 4 16.33 48.56 -54.41
CA ILE A 4 16.47 47.12 -54.68
C ILE A 4 17.19 46.42 -53.53
N ILE A 5 18.20 47.10 -52.94
CA ILE A 5 18.91 46.57 -51.77
C ILE A 5 17.99 46.49 -50.53
N PHE A 6 17.15 47.50 -50.32
CA PHE A 6 16.17 47.51 -49.21
C PHE A 6 15.15 46.39 -49.34
N LEU A 7 14.67 46.10 -50.54
CA LEU A 7 13.71 45.03 -50.79
C LEU A 7 14.35 43.66 -50.59
N ALA A 8 15.59 43.46 -51.01
CA ALA A 8 16.32 42.21 -50.82
C ALA A 8 16.62 41.90 -49.33
N VAL A 9 16.98 42.92 -48.54
CA VAL A 9 17.21 42.80 -47.10
C VAL A 9 15.90 42.52 -46.36
N ALA A 10 14.77 43.13 -46.72
CA ALA A 10 13.46 42.87 -46.13
C ALA A 10 12.99 41.43 -46.42
N ILE A 11 13.17 40.92 -47.62
CA ILE A 11 12.82 39.54 -47.98
C ILE A 11 13.72 38.55 -47.23
N PHE A 12 15.00 38.84 -47.05
CA PHE A 12 15.92 37.96 -46.28
C PHE A 12 15.57 37.93 -44.80
N ILE A 13 15.16 39.05 -44.17
CA ILE A 13 14.74 39.09 -42.78
C ILE A 13 13.42 38.32 -42.57
N ILE A 14 12.46 38.43 -43.49
CA ILE A 14 11.18 37.70 -43.44
C ILE A 14 11.43 36.20 -43.63
N SER A 15 12.27 35.77 -44.53
CA SER A 15 12.59 34.38 -44.73
C SER A 15 13.33 33.79 -43.51
N LEU A 16 14.23 34.52 -42.90
CA LEU A 16 14.95 34.08 -41.70
C LEU A 16 14.02 33.95 -40.48
N SER A 17 13.05 34.87 -40.31
CA SER A 17 12.07 34.77 -39.21
C SER A 17 11.10 33.63 -39.40
N VAL A 18 10.71 33.28 -40.62
CA VAL A 18 9.87 32.09 -40.92
C VAL A 18 10.64 30.81 -40.64
N VAL A 19 11.91 30.73 -41.04
CA VAL A 19 12.77 29.55 -40.77
C VAL A 19 12.98 29.35 -39.26
N ILE A 20 13.22 30.42 -38.49
CA ILE A 20 13.40 30.34 -37.04
C ILE A 20 12.09 29.88 -36.37
N ASN A 21 10.91 30.39 -36.80
CA ASN A 21 9.64 29.94 -36.24
C ASN A 21 9.30 28.47 -36.58
N VAL A 22 9.64 28.01 -37.78
CA VAL A 22 9.46 26.61 -38.18
C VAL A 22 10.41 25.70 -37.40
N PHE A 23 11.66 26.09 -37.22
CA PHE A 23 12.59 25.32 -36.37
C PHE A 23 12.18 25.31 -34.89
N SER A 24 11.65 26.40 -34.35
CA SER A 24 11.11 26.45 -32.99
C SER A 24 9.86 25.56 -32.82
N ALA A 25 8.95 25.59 -33.83
CA ALA A 25 7.78 24.74 -33.82
C ALA A 25 8.12 23.24 -33.98
N VAL A 26 9.12 22.89 -34.80
CA VAL A 26 9.60 21.54 -34.96
C VAL A 26 10.38 21.06 -33.73
N ALA A 27 11.14 21.94 -33.06
CA ALA A 27 11.83 21.59 -31.81
C ALA A 27 10.83 21.39 -30.64
N ILE A 28 9.72 22.11 -30.62
CA ILE A 28 8.63 21.88 -29.64
C ILE A 28 7.87 20.58 -29.95
N ALA A 29 7.73 20.22 -31.24
CA ALA A 29 7.07 18.97 -31.65
C ALA A 29 7.99 17.73 -31.52
N ALA A 30 9.29 17.91 -31.38
CA ALA A 30 10.28 16.84 -31.20
C ALA A 30 10.68 16.59 -29.73
N ALA A 31 10.08 17.28 -28.76
CA ALA A 31 10.04 16.72 -27.42
C ALA A 31 9.26 15.42 -27.54
N GLU A 32 9.96 14.26 -27.55
CA GLU A 32 9.34 12.95 -27.45
C GLU A 32 8.31 13.05 -26.31
N VAL A 33 7.04 13.06 -26.66
CA VAL A 33 5.97 12.86 -25.68
C VAL A 33 6.23 11.46 -25.17
N LYS A 34 6.82 11.36 -24.02
CA LYS A 34 7.06 10.09 -23.36
C LYS A 34 5.68 9.48 -23.15
N ASP A 35 5.36 8.46 -23.95
CA ASP A 35 4.02 7.87 -23.99
C ASP A 35 3.54 7.39 -22.62
N LYS A 36 4.48 7.01 -21.74
CA LYS A 36 4.19 6.47 -20.40
C LYS A 36 5.18 6.94 -19.34
N ILE A 37 4.68 7.11 -18.13
CA ILE A 37 5.49 7.36 -16.93
C ILE A 37 6.08 6.03 -16.46
N ASN A 38 7.41 5.94 -16.37
CA ASN A 38 8.07 4.77 -15.79
C ASN A 38 8.02 4.85 -14.26
N VAL A 39 7.26 3.95 -13.64
CA VAL A 39 7.09 3.90 -12.20
C VAL A 39 7.76 2.66 -11.63
N VAL A 40 8.62 2.86 -10.64
CA VAL A 40 9.20 1.77 -9.84
C VAL A 40 8.59 1.81 -8.46
N THR A 41 8.08 0.67 -7.99
CA THR A 41 7.52 0.54 -6.64
C THR A 41 8.31 -0.48 -5.83
N THR A 42 8.34 -0.33 -4.51
CA THR A 42 8.94 -1.33 -3.63
C THR A 42 8.06 -2.56 -3.51
N LEU A 43 6.73 -2.39 -3.38
CA LEU A 43 5.75 -3.46 -3.16
C LEU A 43 4.78 -3.60 -4.34
N THR A 44 4.22 -4.80 -4.51
CA THR A 44 3.19 -5.09 -5.52
C THR A 44 1.87 -4.37 -5.22
N ASP A 45 1.55 -4.11 -3.95
CA ASP A 45 0.38 -3.32 -3.56
C ASP A 45 0.44 -1.90 -4.11
N TYR A 46 1.60 -1.24 -3.99
CA TYR A 46 1.78 0.09 -4.58
C TYR A 46 1.69 0.04 -6.11
N ALA A 47 2.27 -1.01 -6.72
CA ALA A 47 2.15 -1.23 -8.16
C ALA A 47 0.68 -1.37 -8.60
N TYR A 48 -0.13 -2.08 -7.81
CA TYR A 48 -1.57 -2.21 -8.05
C TYR A 48 -2.25 -0.83 -8.04
N PHE A 49 -2.04 -0.01 -7.00
CA PHE A 49 -2.65 1.32 -6.90
C PHE A 49 -2.18 2.25 -8.03
N VAL A 50 -0.90 2.20 -8.41
CA VAL A 50 -0.39 2.98 -9.55
C VAL A 50 -1.09 2.58 -10.85
N ARG A 51 -1.25 1.27 -11.12
CA ARG A 51 -1.97 0.78 -12.31
C ARG A 51 -3.44 1.19 -12.31
N GLU A 52 -4.09 1.20 -11.15
CA GLU A 52 -5.48 1.63 -11.01
C GLU A 52 -5.67 3.12 -11.31
N ILE A 53 -4.75 3.98 -10.89
CA ILE A 53 -4.82 5.43 -11.07
C ILE A 53 -4.24 5.85 -12.42
N GLY A 54 -3.11 5.29 -12.81
CA GLY A 54 -2.35 5.68 -14.00
C GLY A 54 -2.86 5.02 -15.30
N LYS A 55 -3.45 3.81 -15.21
CA LYS A 55 -3.92 2.99 -16.32
C LYS A 55 -2.87 2.90 -17.45
N GLU A 56 -3.25 3.22 -18.70
CA GLU A 56 -2.36 3.17 -19.87
C GLU A 56 -1.26 4.26 -19.89
N LYS A 57 -1.33 5.24 -18.99
CA LYS A 57 -0.33 6.33 -18.88
C LYS A 57 0.91 5.95 -18.09
N VAL A 58 0.94 4.77 -17.49
CA VAL A 58 2.06 4.29 -16.67
C VAL A 58 2.62 2.96 -17.16
N GLU A 59 3.92 2.78 -16.96
CA GLU A 59 4.59 1.49 -17.01
C GLU A 59 5.16 1.21 -15.62
N VAL A 60 4.66 0.14 -14.96
CA VAL A 60 4.92 -0.09 -13.54
C VAL A 60 5.69 -1.38 -13.33
N VAL A 61 6.82 -1.28 -12.63
CA VAL A 61 7.62 -2.43 -12.19
C VAL A 61 7.78 -2.37 -10.67
N ASN A 62 7.52 -3.49 -10.00
CA ASN A 62 7.79 -3.64 -8.57
C ASN A 62 9.12 -4.36 -8.32
N ILE A 63 9.75 -4.08 -7.19
CA ILE A 63 11.02 -4.68 -6.78
C ILE A 63 10.78 -5.96 -5.98
N CYS A 64 10.01 -5.87 -4.88
CA CYS A 64 9.63 -7.00 -4.06
C CYS A 64 8.48 -7.75 -4.72
N GLN A 65 8.54 -9.08 -4.78
CA GLN A 65 7.43 -9.90 -5.27
C GLN A 65 6.38 -10.06 -4.15
N GLY A 66 5.16 -10.46 -4.53
CA GLY A 66 4.05 -10.56 -3.58
C GLY A 66 4.22 -11.64 -2.49
N ASP A 67 5.10 -12.61 -2.73
CA ASP A 67 5.47 -13.71 -1.82
C ASP A 67 6.85 -13.52 -1.16
N GLU A 68 7.45 -12.33 -1.27
CA GLU A 68 8.75 -12.00 -0.66
C GLU A 68 8.57 -11.13 0.59
N ASN A 69 9.49 -11.30 1.55
CA ASN A 69 9.56 -10.43 2.72
C ASN A 69 10.28 -9.12 2.37
N ALA A 70 9.56 -8.01 2.41
CA ALA A 70 10.06 -6.69 2.03
C ALA A 70 11.26 -6.20 2.88
N HIS A 71 11.42 -6.68 4.12
CA HIS A 71 12.56 -6.34 4.96
C HIS A 71 13.89 -6.86 4.39
N PHE A 72 13.89 -7.97 3.65
CA PHE A 72 15.09 -8.72 3.29
C PHE A 72 15.36 -8.78 1.79
N VAL A 73 14.77 -7.90 0.99
CA VAL A 73 15.07 -7.80 -0.42
C VAL A 73 16.56 -7.41 -0.62
N ARG A 74 17.24 -8.17 -1.46
CA ARG A 74 18.63 -7.88 -1.81
C ARG A 74 18.69 -7.06 -3.11
N PRO A 75 19.16 -5.81 -3.09
CA PRO A 75 19.28 -5.00 -4.30
C PRO A 75 20.16 -5.68 -5.35
N LYS A 76 19.62 -5.84 -6.56
CA LYS A 76 20.28 -6.42 -7.73
C LYS A 76 20.68 -5.29 -8.70
N PRO A 77 21.73 -5.47 -9.55
CA PRO A 77 22.08 -4.48 -10.58
C PRO A 77 20.92 -4.12 -11.53
N SER A 78 20.02 -5.06 -11.79
CA SER A 78 18.80 -4.83 -12.57
C SER A 78 17.88 -3.79 -11.93
N PHE A 79 17.75 -3.79 -10.60
CA PHE A 79 16.94 -2.82 -9.87
C PHE A 79 17.53 -1.41 -9.94
N VAL A 80 18.87 -1.30 -9.91
CA VAL A 80 19.56 -0.02 -10.12
C VAL A 80 19.23 0.53 -11.52
N LYS A 81 19.26 -0.31 -12.57
CA LYS A 81 18.89 0.11 -13.93
C LYS A 81 17.42 0.55 -14.06
N LEU A 82 16.51 -0.10 -13.34
CA LEU A 82 15.09 0.34 -13.28
C LEU A 82 15.00 1.72 -12.66
N CYS A 83 15.60 1.93 -11.49
CA CYS A 83 15.60 3.22 -10.80
C CYS A 83 16.28 4.34 -11.61
N GLN A 84 17.34 4.03 -12.40
CA GLN A 84 17.99 5.02 -13.29
C GLN A 84 17.01 5.64 -14.30
N ARG A 85 16.03 4.86 -14.77
CA ARG A 85 15.07 5.27 -15.81
C ARG A 85 13.70 5.67 -15.25
N ALA A 86 13.51 5.53 -13.94
CA ALA A 86 12.24 5.84 -13.31
C ALA A 86 11.96 7.35 -13.33
N ASP A 87 10.72 7.70 -13.64
CA ASP A 87 10.18 9.05 -13.45
C ASP A 87 9.61 9.22 -12.06
N LEU A 88 9.07 8.11 -11.50
CA LEU A 88 8.46 8.04 -10.20
C LEU A 88 8.92 6.78 -9.46
N PHE A 89 9.33 6.95 -8.22
CA PHE A 89 9.62 5.87 -7.28
C PHE A 89 8.66 5.93 -6.09
N ILE A 90 8.07 4.80 -5.74
CA ILE A 90 7.13 4.68 -4.62
C ILE A 90 7.63 3.63 -3.65
N GLY A 91 7.93 4.04 -2.44
CA GLY A 91 8.28 3.17 -1.31
C GLY A 91 7.40 3.48 -0.11
N THR A 92 7.50 2.67 0.93
CA THR A 92 6.79 2.93 2.18
C THR A 92 7.20 4.27 2.78
N GLY A 93 8.49 4.63 2.66
CA GLY A 93 9.03 5.88 3.21
C GLY A 93 9.39 5.80 4.68
N LEU A 94 9.31 4.59 5.25
CA LEU A 94 9.66 4.22 6.61
C LEU A 94 10.81 3.19 6.60
N ASP A 95 11.01 2.49 7.70
CA ASP A 95 12.07 1.50 7.87
C ASP A 95 11.68 0.06 7.50
N LEU A 96 10.62 -0.14 6.71
CA LEU A 96 10.26 -1.45 6.14
C LEU A 96 11.33 -1.90 5.14
N GLU A 97 11.71 -1.01 4.23
CA GLU A 97 12.66 -1.27 3.16
C GLU A 97 14.00 -0.52 3.42
N LEU A 98 14.76 -0.93 4.46
CA LEU A 98 16.05 -0.32 4.80
C LEU A 98 17.08 -0.38 3.65
N TRP A 99 16.86 -1.20 2.63
CA TRP A 99 17.68 -1.32 1.44
C TRP A 99 17.44 -0.21 0.39
N VAL A 100 16.31 0.52 0.48
CA VAL A 100 15.90 1.53 -0.51
C VAL A 100 16.90 2.69 -0.62
N PRO A 101 17.36 3.35 0.46
CA PRO A 101 18.28 4.46 0.33
C PRO A 101 19.55 4.11 -0.48
N GLY A 102 20.15 2.95 -0.19
CA GLY A 102 21.35 2.49 -0.92
C GLY A 102 21.07 2.12 -2.38
N LEU A 103 19.86 1.67 -2.72
CA LEU A 103 19.44 1.42 -4.09
C LEU A 103 19.29 2.74 -4.88
N LEU A 104 18.60 3.72 -4.30
CA LEU A 104 18.38 5.02 -4.92
C LEU A 104 19.67 5.78 -5.12
N GLU A 105 20.58 5.76 -4.14
CA GLU A 105 21.92 6.35 -4.28
C GLU A 105 22.70 5.75 -5.48
N LYS A 106 22.74 4.41 -5.57
CA LYS A 106 23.40 3.70 -6.67
C LYS A 106 22.76 3.96 -8.03
N SER A 107 21.49 4.31 -8.08
CA SER A 107 20.80 4.64 -9.33
C SER A 107 21.31 5.93 -9.94
N ALA A 108 21.90 6.84 -9.15
CA ALA A 108 22.30 8.19 -9.54
C ALA A 108 21.17 9.05 -10.16
N ASN A 109 19.90 8.61 -10.06
CA ASN A 109 18.74 9.37 -10.52
C ASN A 109 18.33 10.36 -9.42
N LYS A 110 18.65 11.64 -9.65
CA LYS A 110 18.41 12.72 -8.67
C LYS A 110 16.91 12.99 -8.46
N ASN A 111 16.08 12.71 -9.45
CA ASN A 111 14.64 13.03 -9.39
C ASN A 111 13.85 12.14 -8.44
N ILE A 112 14.32 10.91 -8.18
CA ILE A 112 13.65 9.93 -7.33
C ILE A 112 14.29 9.76 -5.95
N GLN A 113 15.23 10.63 -5.57
CA GLN A 113 15.76 10.65 -4.20
C GLN A 113 14.69 11.13 -3.22
N SER A 114 14.77 10.70 -1.96
CA SER A 114 13.82 11.12 -0.93
C SER A 114 13.67 12.65 -0.90
N GLY A 115 12.42 13.12 -0.87
CA GLY A 115 12.07 14.53 -0.91
C GLY A 115 12.08 15.18 -2.30
N GLN A 116 12.42 14.45 -3.37
CA GLN A 116 12.39 14.98 -4.73
C GLN A 116 11.03 14.76 -5.40
N ILE A 117 10.83 15.43 -6.55
CA ILE A 117 9.54 15.44 -7.26
C ILE A 117 9.05 14.05 -7.67
N GLY A 118 9.98 13.16 -8.03
CA GLY A 118 9.72 11.78 -8.44
C GLY A 118 9.77 10.76 -7.30
N TYR A 119 9.71 11.18 -6.03
CA TYR A 119 9.67 10.27 -4.88
C TYR A 119 8.34 10.38 -4.14
N VAL A 120 7.74 9.24 -3.84
CA VAL A 120 6.53 9.14 -3.00
C VAL A 120 6.84 8.22 -1.81
N ALA A 121 6.66 8.76 -0.61
CA ALA A 121 6.52 7.98 0.60
C ALA A 121 5.04 7.61 0.78
N ALA A 122 4.72 6.34 0.61
CA ALA A 122 3.34 5.87 0.67
C ALA A 122 2.71 6.05 2.07
N ALA A 123 3.54 6.15 3.12
CA ALA A 123 3.11 6.34 4.50
C ALA A 123 2.81 7.80 4.88
N ASP A 124 3.09 8.77 4.01
CA ASP A 124 2.87 10.18 4.34
C ASP A 124 1.40 10.42 4.75
N GLY A 125 1.20 11.07 5.91
CA GLY A 125 -0.13 11.36 6.45
C GLY A 125 -0.88 10.18 7.08
N ILE A 126 -0.34 8.96 7.07
CA ILE A 126 -0.92 7.81 7.76
C ILE A 126 -0.66 7.96 9.28
N LYS A 127 -1.74 7.79 10.08
CA LYS A 127 -1.61 7.72 11.53
C LYS A 127 -0.86 6.45 11.92
N MET A 128 0.37 6.61 12.40
CA MET A 128 1.21 5.49 12.79
C MET A 128 0.68 4.82 14.07
N LEU A 129 0.67 3.50 14.06
CA LEU A 129 0.37 2.65 15.22
C LEU A 129 1.66 2.00 15.71
N GLU A 130 1.66 1.54 16.97
CA GLU A 130 2.82 0.89 17.61
C GLU A 130 4.11 1.73 17.57
N ILE A 131 4.00 3.05 17.80
CA ILE A 131 5.18 3.89 17.98
C ILE A 131 5.84 3.48 19.30
N PRO A 132 7.13 3.06 19.29
CA PRO A 132 7.81 2.63 20.51
C PRO A 132 7.97 3.76 21.52
N GLU A 133 7.63 3.52 22.78
CA GLU A 133 7.89 4.48 23.86
C GLU A 133 9.38 4.57 24.22
N VAL A 134 10.11 3.46 24.03
CA VAL A 134 11.55 3.36 24.34
C VAL A 134 12.28 2.75 23.14
N LEU A 135 13.28 3.47 22.65
CA LEU A 135 14.18 2.98 21.61
C LEU A 135 15.33 2.18 22.22
N SER A 136 15.26 0.87 22.19
CA SER A 136 16.32 -0.01 22.68
C SER A 136 16.77 -0.98 21.62
N ARG A 137 18.09 -1.12 21.43
CA ARG A 137 18.67 -2.14 20.53
C ARG A 137 18.33 -3.58 20.96
N SER A 138 17.94 -3.79 22.22
CA SER A 138 17.49 -5.09 22.71
C SER A 138 16.14 -5.53 22.13
N GLU A 139 15.39 -4.62 21.51
CA GLU A 139 14.09 -4.88 20.89
C GLU A 139 14.18 -5.41 19.44
N GLY A 140 15.39 -5.71 18.94
CA GLY A 140 15.60 -6.21 17.58
C GLY A 140 15.49 -5.10 16.54
N GLY A 141 14.96 -5.42 15.34
CA GLY A 141 14.69 -4.48 14.25
C GLY A 141 13.46 -3.62 14.52
N LEU A 142 13.41 -2.96 15.69
CA LEU A 142 12.28 -2.13 16.10
C LEU A 142 12.06 -0.98 15.11
N HIS A 143 10.82 -0.83 14.67
CA HIS A 143 10.40 0.24 13.76
C HIS A 143 10.22 1.55 14.54
N VAL A 144 11.21 2.42 14.47
CA VAL A 144 11.31 3.63 15.32
C VAL A 144 10.23 4.67 15.05
N TYR A 145 9.66 4.65 13.86
CA TYR A 145 8.61 5.60 13.43
C TYR A 145 7.19 5.05 13.60
N GLY A 146 7.04 3.86 14.17
CA GLY A 146 5.80 3.09 14.24
C GLY A 146 5.78 1.95 13.23
N ASN A 147 4.72 1.15 13.25
CA ASN A 147 4.63 -0.05 12.44
C ASN A 147 4.54 0.28 10.93
N PRO A 148 5.51 -0.14 10.09
CA PRO A 148 5.55 0.26 8.68
C PRO A 148 4.71 -0.62 7.74
N HIS A 149 4.05 -1.66 8.24
CA HIS A 149 3.24 -2.58 7.43
C HIS A 149 1.88 -1.94 7.09
N ILE A 150 1.92 -0.75 6.48
CA ILE A 150 0.73 0.08 6.26
C ILE A 150 -0.26 -0.50 5.25
N THR A 151 0.21 -1.33 4.30
CA THR A 151 -0.63 -1.86 3.22
C THR A 151 -1.65 -2.88 3.69
N VAL A 152 -1.41 -3.54 4.83
CA VAL A 152 -2.38 -4.50 5.39
C VAL A 152 -3.64 -3.84 5.95
N GLY A 153 -3.62 -2.52 6.15
CA GLY A 153 -4.76 -1.77 6.69
C GLY A 153 -5.68 -1.23 5.59
N PRO A 154 -6.92 -1.72 5.43
CA PRO A 154 -7.84 -1.21 4.39
C PRO A 154 -8.13 0.30 4.48
N LEU A 155 -8.06 0.88 5.68
CA LEU A 155 -8.17 2.34 5.86
C LEU A 155 -6.97 3.10 5.29
N ASN A 156 -5.78 2.52 5.38
CA ASN A 156 -4.57 3.15 4.86
C ASN A 156 -4.55 3.20 3.33
N ALA A 157 -5.28 2.28 2.68
CA ALA A 157 -5.40 2.24 1.21
C ALA A 157 -5.88 3.57 0.61
N PHE A 158 -6.75 4.30 1.32
CA PHE A 158 -7.21 5.63 0.91
C PHE A 158 -6.06 6.63 0.87
N GLN A 159 -5.27 6.72 1.94
CA GLN A 159 -4.13 7.64 2.01
C GLN A 159 -3.00 7.24 1.05
N ILE A 160 -2.73 5.94 0.90
CA ILE A 160 -1.76 5.43 -0.09
C ILE A 160 -2.16 5.85 -1.50
N ALA A 161 -3.45 5.70 -1.86
CA ALA A 161 -3.96 6.12 -3.16
C ALA A 161 -3.85 7.64 -3.37
N ASP A 162 -4.14 8.44 -2.32
CA ASP A 162 -3.98 9.91 -2.34
C ASP A 162 -2.51 10.31 -2.58
N ASN A 163 -1.56 9.67 -1.89
CA ASN A 163 -0.12 9.94 -2.03
C ASN A 163 0.39 9.57 -3.43
N ILE A 164 -0.08 8.45 -3.99
CA ILE A 164 0.25 8.01 -5.36
C ILE A 164 -0.31 9.00 -6.39
N LEU A 165 -1.55 9.45 -6.24
CA LEU A 165 -2.13 10.49 -7.09
C LEU A 165 -1.27 11.76 -7.08
N ILE A 166 -0.87 12.24 -5.90
CA ILE A 166 0.01 13.41 -5.75
C ILE A 166 1.32 13.21 -6.52
N GLY A 167 1.95 12.04 -6.42
CA GLY A 167 3.16 11.72 -7.15
C GLY A 167 2.97 11.74 -8.67
N LEU A 168 1.93 11.07 -9.17
CA LEU A 168 1.61 11.03 -10.61
C LEU A 168 1.34 12.42 -11.18
N ARG A 169 0.59 13.26 -10.46
CA ARG A 169 0.33 14.65 -10.85
C ARG A 169 1.59 15.52 -10.92
N LYS A 170 2.55 15.29 -10.02
CA LYS A 170 3.82 16.02 -10.01
C LYS A 170 4.69 15.71 -11.22
N VAL A 171 4.75 14.43 -11.63
CA VAL A 171 5.61 13.98 -12.73
C VAL A 171 4.93 14.07 -14.10
N SER A 172 3.59 14.20 -14.14
CA SER A 172 2.82 14.33 -15.39
C SER A 172 1.59 15.22 -15.17
N PRO A 173 1.81 16.55 -15.01
CA PRO A 173 0.73 17.50 -14.72
C PRO A 173 -0.33 17.61 -15.83
N GLU A 174 0.04 17.32 -17.08
CA GLU A 174 -0.87 17.31 -18.24
C GLU A 174 -1.92 16.20 -18.15
N ASN A 175 -1.66 15.12 -17.42
CA ASN A 175 -2.59 14.01 -17.21
C ASN A 175 -3.38 14.10 -15.88
N THR A 176 -3.29 15.23 -15.16
CA THR A 176 -3.91 15.41 -13.83
C THR A 176 -5.38 15.02 -13.79
N ALA A 177 -6.21 15.57 -14.69
CA ALA A 177 -7.65 15.28 -14.70
C ALA A 177 -7.97 13.80 -14.97
N TYR A 178 -7.13 13.13 -15.75
CA TYR A 178 -7.25 11.70 -16.03
C TYR A 178 -6.97 10.87 -14.77
N PHE A 179 -5.89 11.19 -14.04
CA PHE A 179 -5.54 10.50 -12.79
C PHE A 179 -6.57 10.76 -11.68
N GLU A 180 -7.05 11.97 -11.54
CA GLU A 180 -8.08 12.33 -10.54
C GLU A 180 -9.38 11.57 -10.76
N LYS A 181 -9.81 11.38 -12.01
CA LYS A 181 -10.99 10.60 -12.35
C LYS A 181 -10.81 9.13 -11.92
N ASN A 182 -9.69 8.51 -12.29
CA ASN A 182 -9.43 7.10 -11.97
C ASN A 182 -9.24 6.88 -10.46
N HIS A 183 -8.61 7.84 -9.78
CA HIS A 183 -8.46 7.85 -8.34
C HIS A 183 -9.83 7.94 -7.62
N ALA A 184 -10.72 8.80 -8.08
CA ALA A 184 -12.07 8.92 -7.52
C ALA A 184 -12.86 7.60 -7.68
N ASP A 185 -12.76 6.93 -8.83
CA ASP A 185 -13.34 5.61 -9.07
C ASP A 185 -12.75 4.56 -8.12
N LEU A 186 -11.44 4.54 -7.94
CA LEU A 186 -10.78 3.64 -7.00
C LEU A 186 -11.24 3.87 -5.56
N LYS A 187 -11.33 5.14 -5.12
CA LYS A 187 -11.83 5.48 -3.77
C LYS A 187 -13.27 5.03 -3.56
N ASP A 188 -14.16 5.23 -4.53
CA ASP A 188 -15.55 4.77 -4.45
C ASP A 188 -15.62 3.25 -4.30
N ARG A 189 -14.82 2.50 -5.07
CA ARG A 189 -14.74 1.04 -4.93
C ARG A 189 -14.19 0.60 -3.57
N LEU A 190 -13.19 1.27 -3.02
CA LEU A 190 -12.65 1.00 -1.69
C LEU A 190 -13.71 1.26 -0.59
N VAL A 191 -14.46 2.37 -0.70
CA VAL A 191 -15.57 2.69 0.21
C VAL A 191 -16.63 1.59 0.19
N LYS A 192 -17.06 1.17 -1.00
CA LYS A 192 -18.06 0.10 -1.17
C LYS A 192 -17.55 -1.25 -0.68
N ALA A 193 -16.29 -1.56 -0.94
CA ALA A 193 -15.67 -2.78 -0.45
C ALA A 193 -15.61 -2.81 1.09
N LEU A 194 -15.35 -1.68 1.74
CA LEU A 194 -15.22 -1.63 3.19
C LEU A 194 -16.58 -1.59 3.90
N TYR A 195 -17.54 -0.78 3.41
CA TYR A 195 -18.81 -0.48 4.11
C TYR A 195 -20.05 -1.06 3.42
N GLY A 196 -19.94 -1.57 2.20
CA GLY A 196 -21.07 -1.94 1.35
C GLY A 196 -21.69 -0.74 0.63
N GLU A 197 -22.75 -0.99 -0.14
CA GLU A 197 -23.40 0.03 -0.99
C GLU A 197 -24.26 1.02 -0.21
N GLN A 198 -24.91 0.57 0.89
CA GLN A 198 -25.98 1.33 1.53
C GLN A 198 -25.46 2.43 2.47
N LEU A 199 -24.48 2.12 3.31
CA LEU A 199 -24.01 3.05 4.34
C LEU A 199 -23.38 4.33 3.77
N PRO A 200 -22.56 4.29 2.73
CA PRO A 200 -21.96 5.51 2.15
C PRO A 200 -23.02 6.51 1.64
N ALA A 201 -24.13 6.00 1.09
CA ALA A 201 -25.23 6.83 0.62
C ALA A 201 -26.06 7.46 1.77
N LEU A 202 -26.06 6.85 2.95
CA LEU A 202 -26.85 7.28 4.12
C LEU A 202 -26.08 8.21 5.05
N VAL A 203 -24.79 7.96 5.24
CA VAL A 203 -23.96 8.62 6.27
C VAL A 203 -22.92 9.54 5.64
N GLY A 204 -22.44 9.20 4.45
CA GLY A 204 -21.30 9.85 3.82
C GLY A 204 -20.01 9.00 3.94
N ALA A 205 -19.21 8.98 2.90
CA ALA A 205 -18.00 8.16 2.85
C ALA A 205 -16.93 8.67 3.83
N GLU A 206 -16.69 9.97 3.86
CA GLU A 206 -15.65 10.58 4.69
C GLU A 206 -15.99 10.42 6.19
N GLU A 207 -17.25 10.57 6.58
CA GLU A 207 -17.73 10.36 7.95
C GLU A 207 -17.54 8.91 8.39
N LEU A 208 -17.80 7.95 7.50
CA LEU A 208 -17.58 6.53 7.79
C LEU A 208 -16.09 6.22 7.98
N ILE A 209 -15.25 6.75 7.11
CA ILE A 209 -13.78 6.60 7.19
C ILE A 209 -13.28 7.19 8.51
N GLU A 210 -13.71 8.41 8.87
CA GLU A 210 -13.28 9.09 10.09
C GLU A 210 -13.75 8.35 11.35
N MET A 211 -15.01 7.90 11.39
CA MET A 211 -15.51 7.08 12.50
C MET A 211 -14.77 5.75 12.63
N THR A 212 -14.37 5.14 11.51
CA THR A 212 -13.56 3.90 11.54
C THR A 212 -12.16 4.20 12.07
N ARG A 213 -11.53 5.29 11.61
CA ARG A 213 -10.21 5.75 12.05
C ARG A 213 -10.18 6.07 13.56
N ASN A 214 -11.28 6.52 14.12
CA ASN A 214 -11.44 6.82 15.53
C ASN A 214 -12.04 5.66 16.36
N ASN A 215 -12.26 4.49 15.74
CA ASN A 215 -12.88 3.30 16.36
C ASN A 215 -14.26 3.57 16.98
N THR A 216 -15.04 4.51 16.42
CA THR A 216 -16.39 4.88 16.89
C THR A 216 -17.52 4.35 16.01
N LEU A 217 -17.19 3.84 14.80
CA LEU A 217 -18.16 3.44 13.79
C LEU A 217 -19.20 2.42 14.32
N ILE A 218 -18.74 1.32 14.90
CA ILE A 218 -19.64 0.23 15.32
C ILE A 218 -20.60 0.71 16.42
N LYS A 219 -20.10 1.52 17.36
CA LYS A 219 -20.94 2.15 18.37
C LYS A 219 -21.98 3.06 17.72
N PHE A 220 -21.55 3.96 16.82
CA PHE A 220 -22.46 4.86 16.09
C PHE A 220 -23.55 4.09 15.35
N LEU A 221 -23.20 3.01 14.63
CA LEU A 221 -24.15 2.22 13.86
C LEU A 221 -25.18 1.47 14.72
N ASN A 222 -24.80 1.07 15.94
CA ASN A 222 -25.73 0.44 16.90
C ASN A 222 -26.64 1.44 17.57
N ASP A 223 -26.14 2.62 17.93
CA ASP A 223 -26.89 3.63 18.68
C ASP A 223 -27.86 4.42 17.79
N ASN A 224 -27.64 4.49 16.49
CA ASN A 224 -28.46 5.26 15.56
C ASN A 224 -29.37 4.36 14.73
N LYS A 225 -30.58 4.86 14.46
CA LYS A 225 -31.61 4.12 13.75
C LYS A 225 -32.11 4.87 12.53
N LEU A 226 -32.45 4.12 11.49
CA LEU A 226 -33.19 4.60 10.33
C LEU A 226 -34.53 3.89 10.25
N LYS A 227 -35.64 4.64 10.33
CA LYS A 227 -37.01 4.08 10.31
C LYS A 227 -37.23 2.96 11.35
N GLY A 228 -36.63 3.10 12.53
CA GLY A 228 -36.72 2.15 13.63
C GLY A 228 -35.69 1.01 13.64
N GLU A 229 -34.99 0.76 12.54
CA GLU A 229 -33.91 -0.24 12.47
C GLU A 229 -32.53 0.37 12.78
N PRO A 230 -31.67 -0.28 13.59
CA PRO A 230 -30.29 0.16 13.81
C PRO A 230 -29.52 0.24 12.50
N LEU A 231 -28.68 1.28 12.33
CA LEU A 231 -27.86 1.47 11.13
C LEU A 231 -26.90 0.32 10.88
N ILE A 232 -26.51 -0.44 11.91
CA ILE A 232 -25.65 -1.62 11.77
C ILE A 232 -26.26 -2.68 10.83
N ALA A 233 -27.58 -2.73 10.68
CA ALA A 233 -28.26 -3.61 9.73
C ALA A 233 -27.96 -3.24 8.25
N LYS A 234 -27.51 -2.01 7.99
CA LYS A 234 -27.13 -1.50 6.67
C LYS A 234 -25.64 -1.70 6.36
N LEU A 235 -24.85 -2.17 7.34
CA LEU A 235 -23.44 -2.46 7.15
C LEU A 235 -23.28 -3.58 6.12
N GLY A 236 -22.39 -3.37 5.18
CA GLY A 236 -21.98 -4.33 4.13
C GLY A 236 -20.46 -4.47 4.04
N GLY A 237 -20.00 -5.00 2.93
CA GLY A 237 -18.59 -5.09 2.60
C GLY A 237 -17.74 -5.89 3.59
N TRP A 238 -16.45 -5.60 3.62
CA TRP A 238 -15.49 -6.30 4.47
C TRP A 238 -15.80 -6.18 5.96
N LEU A 239 -16.28 -5.03 6.42
CA LEU A 239 -16.63 -4.85 7.83
C LEU A 239 -17.78 -5.77 8.24
N LYS A 240 -18.81 -5.94 7.39
CA LYS A 240 -19.88 -6.90 7.64
C LYS A 240 -19.38 -8.34 7.62
N LYS A 241 -18.57 -8.68 6.60
CA LYS A 241 -17.96 -10.01 6.44
C LYS A 241 -17.13 -10.38 7.66
N ALA A 242 -16.37 -9.41 8.19
CA ALA A 242 -15.47 -9.60 9.33
C ALA A 242 -16.15 -9.56 10.71
N MET A 243 -17.46 -9.31 10.82
CA MET A 243 -18.15 -9.25 12.14
C MET A 243 -17.90 -10.47 13.03
N PRO A 244 -17.86 -11.73 12.52
CA PRO A 244 -17.51 -12.89 13.35
C PRO A 244 -16.07 -12.90 13.89
N LEU A 245 -15.16 -12.13 13.28
CA LEU A 245 -13.77 -11.98 13.71
C LEU A 245 -13.61 -10.92 14.79
N ARG A 246 -14.59 -10.06 15.00
CA ARG A 246 -14.49 -8.96 15.94
C ARG A 246 -14.43 -9.44 17.38
N GLY A 247 -13.38 -9.01 18.10
CA GLY A 247 -13.16 -9.39 19.50
C GLY A 247 -12.49 -10.74 19.69
N ILE A 248 -12.15 -11.46 18.59
CA ILE A 248 -11.35 -12.68 18.73
C ILE A 248 -9.88 -12.37 18.98
N LYS A 249 -9.21 -13.30 19.67
CA LYS A 249 -7.76 -13.30 19.83
C LYS A 249 -7.12 -14.25 18.83
N ILE A 250 -5.99 -13.82 18.26
CA ILE A 250 -5.18 -14.61 17.33
C ILE A 250 -3.71 -14.60 17.75
N ILE A 251 -2.92 -15.53 17.21
CA ILE A 251 -1.46 -15.44 17.21
C ILE A 251 -1.01 -15.00 15.81
N ASN A 252 -0.20 -13.96 15.73
CA ASN A 252 0.47 -13.59 14.49
C ASN A 252 1.84 -14.31 14.41
N TYR A 253 2.37 -14.49 13.19
CA TYR A 253 3.77 -14.88 13.09
C TYR A 253 4.68 -13.69 13.43
N HIS A 254 4.45 -12.56 12.83
CA HIS A 254 5.17 -11.28 13.01
C HIS A 254 4.19 -10.14 13.32
N ARG A 255 4.70 -9.00 13.79
CA ARG A 255 3.91 -7.80 14.13
C ARG A 255 3.46 -6.99 12.90
N SER A 256 3.05 -7.66 11.83
CA SER A 256 2.65 -7.00 10.57
C SER A 256 1.21 -6.48 10.58
N TRP A 257 0.35 -7.00 11.44
CA TRP A 257 -1.11 -6.98 11.23
C TRP A 257 -1.87 -5.92 12.02
N ILE A 258 -1.19 -4.98 12.69
CA ILE A 258 -1.84 -4.03 13.60
C ILE A 258 -2.92 -3.18 12.92
N TYR A 259 -2.70 -2.73 11.68
CA TYR A 259 -3.69 -1.92 10.95
C TYR A 259 -4.90 -2.74 10.49
N PHE A 260 -4.69 -3.99 10.08
CA PHE A 260 -5.78 -4.93 9.77
C PHE A 260 -6.58 -5.24 11.04
N ASN A 261 -5.89 -5.61 12.10
CA ASN A 261 -6.48 -5.94 13.40
C ASN A 261 -7.30 -4.76 13.96
N PHE A 262 -6.78 -3.56 13.84
CA PHE A 262 -7.47 -2.34 14.25
C PHE A 262 -8.81 -2.14 13.52
N VAL A 263 -8.81 -2.27 12.19
CA VAL A 263 -10.04 -2.06 11.38
C VAL A 263 -11.10 -3.11 11.70
N PHE A 264 -10.71 -4.37 11.82
CA PHE A 264 -11.65 -5.47 12.01
C PHE A 264 -11.93 -5.81 13.48
N GLY A 265 -11.22 -5.16 14.42
CA GLY A 265 -11.41 -5.38 15.86
C GLY A 265 -10.89 -6.73 16.32
N ILE A 266 -9.79 -7.19 15.75
CA ILE A 266 -9.09 -8.44 16.11
C ILE A 266 -7.99 -8.08 17.11
N GLU A 267 -7.67 -8.98 18.04
CA GLU A 267 -6.61 -8.80 19.03
C GLU A 267 -5.46 -9.79 18.77
N ALA A 268 -4.23 -9.29 18.63
CA ALA A 268 -3.06 -10.13 18.62
C ALA A 268 -2.66 -10.44 20.08
N ALA A 269 -2.83 -11.68 20.51
CA ALA A 269 -2.49 -12.08 21.88
C ALA A 269 -0.98 -12.29 22.05
N SER A 270 -0.28 -12.71 21.01
CA SER A 270 1.17 -12.85 20.96
C SER A 270 1.65 -13.04 19.51
N GLU A 271 2.97 -13.03 19.30
CA GLU A 271 3.64 -13.33 18.04
C GLU A 271 4.55 -14.53 18.17
N ILE A 272 4.68 -15.35 17.11
CA ILE A 272 5.66 -16.45 17.04
C ILE A 272 7.07 -15.88 17.00
N GLU A 273 7.31 -14.86 16.17
CA GLU A 273 8.55 -14.11 16.11
C GLU A 273 8.51 -12.99 17.18
N PRO A 274 9.26 -13.11 18.29
CA PRO A 274 9.11 -12.21 19.43
C PRO A 274 9.57 -10.78 19.14
N LYS A 275 10.52 -10.65 18.20
CA LYS A 275 11.13 -9.38 17.79
C LYS A 275 11.49 -9.46 16.31
N PRO A 276 11.28 -8.40 15.52
CA PRO A 276 11.55 -8.39 14.10
C PRO A 276 12.97 -8.88 13.76
N GLY A 277 13.06 -9.91 12.89
CA GLY A 277 14.33 -10.49 12.45
C GLY A 277 15.06 -11.39 13.48
N ILE A 278 14.48 -11.63 14.66
CA ILE A 278 15.05 -12.49 15.69
C ILE A 278 14.26 -13.80 15.75
N PRO A 279 14.86 -14.94 15.37
CA PRO A 279 14.19 -16.23 15.44
C PRO A 279 13.71 -16.56 16.87
N PRO A 280 12.52 -17.16 17.04
CA PRO A 280 11.99 -17.51 18.35
C PRO A 280 12.86 -18.59 19.03
N THR A 281 13.04 -18.42 20.34
CA THR A 281 13.66 -19.46 21.18
C THR A 281 12.66 -20.59 21.49
N PRO A 282 13.12 -21.80 21.81
CA PRO A 282 12.23 -22.88 22.27
C PRO A 282 11.36 -22.49 23.46
N LYS A 283 11.90 -21.72 24.40
CA LYS A 283 11.15 -21.20 25.54
C LYS A 283 9.99 -20.31 25.11
N HIS A 284 10.23 -19.35 24.21
CA HIS A 284 9.20 -18.46 23.69
C HIS A 284 8.09 -19.22 22.93
N ILE A 285 8.45 -20.25 22.15
CA ILE A 285 7.46 -21.10 21.48
C ILE A 285 6.55 -21.81 22.48
N LEU A 286 7.10 -22.32 23.61
CA LEU A 286 6.28 -22.90 24.68
C LEU A 286 5.35 -21.87 25.32
N GLU A 287 5.83 -20.66 25.58
CA GLU A 287 5.01 -19.54 26.10
C GLU A 287 3.84 -19.21 25.15
N VAL A 288 4.08 -19.14 23.84
CA VAL A 288 3.03 -18.94 22.83
C VAL A 288 2.00 -20.08 22.85
N MET A 289 2.47 -21.35 22.94
CA MET A 289 1.56 -22.50 23.04
C MET A 289 0.69 -22.46 24.29
N ASP A 290 1.25 -22.02 25.43
CA ASP A 290 0.51 -21.87 26.68
C ASP A 290 -0.54 -20.77 26.60
N ILE A 291 -0.24 -19.63 25.95
CA ILE A 291 -1.21 -18.55 25.67
C ILE A 291 -2.35 -19.11 24.82
N ILE A 292 -2.07 -19.82 23.72
CA ILE A 292 -3.07 -20.42 22.84
C ILE A 292 -4.03 -21.31 23.64
N LYS A 293 -3.50 -22.19 24.48
CA LYS A 293 -4.31 -23.13 25.27
C LYS A 293 -5.11 -22.42 26.34
N LYS A 294 -4.49 -21.49 27.09
CA LYS A 294 -5.13 -20.75 28.18
C LYS A 294 -6.29 -19.87 27.68
N GLU A 295 -6.09 -19.20 26.55
CA GLU A 295 -7.06 -18.27 26.01
C GLU A 295 -7.94 -18.89 24.91
N ASN A 296 -7.78 -20.20 24.64
CA ASN A 296 -8.53 -20.94 23.63
C ASN A 296 -8.48 -20.30 22.23
N ILE A 297 -7.29 -19.81 21.84
CA ILE A 297 -7.06 -19.14 20.56
C ILE A 297 -7.20 -20.15 19.43
N LYS A 298 -7.95 -19.79 18.39
CA LYS A 298 -8.30 -20.68 17.29
C LYS A 298 -7.44 -20.50 16.05
N ILE A 299 -6.81 -19.34 15.87
CA ILE A 299 -6.11 -18.95 14.65
C ILE A 299 -4.65 -18.60 14.94
N ILE A 300 -3.76 -19.17 14.13
CA ILE A 300 -2.38 -18.70 13.96
C ILE A 300 -2.30 -18.09 12.56
N PHE A 301 -2.05 -16.79 12.48
CA PHE A 301 -2.06 -16.01 11.23
C PHE A 301 -0.63 -15.72 10.81
N SER A 302 -0.23 -16.19 9.62
CA SER A 302 1.15 -16.13 9.16
C SER A 302 1.24 -15.86 7.68
N GLU A 303 2.20 -15.05 7.30
CA GLU A 303 2.59 -14.84 5.92
C GLU A 303 3.33 -16.06 5.36
N ASN A 304 3.19 -16.30 4.06
CA ASN A 304 3.69 -17.48 3.36
C ASN A 304 5.22 -17.53 3.20
N PHE A 305 5.90 -16.41 3.39
CA PHE A 305 7.36 -16.32 3.33
C PHE A 305 8.07 -16.62 4.66
N TYR A 306 7.33 -16.81 5.76
CA TYR A 306 7.92 -17.21 7.04
C TYR A 306 8.12 -18.73 7.16
N ASP A 307 8.69 -19.18 8.28
CA ASP A 307 8.95 -20.59 8.54
C ASP A 307 7.65 -21.34 8.88
N ILE A 308 6.97 -21.81 7.83
CA ILE A 308 5.71 -22.58 7.93
C ILE A 308 5.85 -23.80 8.85
N LYS A 309 7.03 -24.42 8.96
CA LYS A 309 7.22 -25.59 9.83
C LYS A 309 7.02 -25.24 11.30
N LYS A 310 7.44 -24.04 11.73
CA LYS A 310 7.18 -23.57 13.10
C LYS A 310 5.70 -23.31 13.34
N VAL A 311 5.01 -22.69 12.37
CA VAL A 311 3.57 -22.46 12.43
C VAL A 311 2.82 -23.79 12.58
N MET A 312 3.14 -24.76 11.72
CA MET A 312 2.52 -26.09 11.75
C MET A 312 2.80 -26.85 13.06
N HIS A 313 4.01 -26.72 13.59
CA HIS A 313 4.36 -27.33 14.88
C HIS A 313 3.53 -26.77 16.04
N VAL A 314 3.39 -25.44 16.11
CA VAL A 314 2.56 -24.79 17.14
C VAL A 314 1.09 -25.20 16.96
N ALA A 315 0.59 -25.21 15.74
CA ALA A 315 -0.78 -25.60 15.39
C ALA A 315 -1.07 -27.06 15.84
N GLU A 316 -0.19 -28.01 15.50
CA GLU A 316 -0.32 -29.42 15.89
C GLU A 316 -0.37 -29.60 17.41
N LYS A 317 0.48 -28.87 18.17
CA LYS A 317 0.58 -28.99 19.63
C LYS A 317 -0.54 -28.29 20.39
N THR A 318 -1.29 -27.40 19.74
CA THR A 318 -2.30 -26.57 20.40
C THR A 318 -3.71 -26.82 19.90
N GLY A 319 -3.86 -27.35 18.69
CA GLY A 319 -5.15 -27.47 18.00
C GLY A 319 -5.62 -26.19 17.31
N ALA A 320 -4.87 -25.09 17.41
CA ALA A 320 -5.15 -23.87 16.66
C ALA A 320 -4.95 -24.11 15.15
N LYS A 321 -5.71 -23.39 14.32
CA LYS A 321 -5.67 -23.55 12.86
C LYS A 321 -4.65 -22.58 12.24
N PRO A 322 -3.69 -23.09 11.44
CA PRO A 322 -2.78 -22.22 10.71
C PRO A 322 -3.53 -21.59 9.53
N VAL A 323 -3.49 -20.28 9.43
CA VAL A 323 -3.98 -19.50 8.30
C VAL A 323 -2.77 -18.88 7.62
N ILE A 324 -2.35 -19.50 6.51
CA ILE A 324 -1.20 -19.08 5.73
C ILE A 324 -1.69 -18.26 4.55
N ILE A 325 -1.14 -17.04 4.38
CA ILE A 325 -1.59 -16.07 3.40
C ILE A 325 -0.41 -15.39 2.69
N ALA A 326 -0.65 -14.87 1.50
CA ALA A 326 0.23 -13.87 0.91
C ALA A 326 0.01 -12.51 1.59
N ASN A 327 1.10 -11.77 1.81
CA ASN A 327 1.03 -10.45 2.44
C ASN A 327 0.73 -9.32 1.44
N TYR A 328 1.02 -9.56 0.16
CA TYR A 328 0.90 -8.55 -0.89
C TYR A 328 0.18 -9.11 -2.11
N VAL A 329 -0.33 -8.21 -2.96
CA VAL A 329 -0.92 -8.53 -4.27
C VAL A 329 0.04 -9.39 -5.09
N ASP A 330 -0.48 -10.32 -5.88
CA ASP A 330 0.29 -11.29 -6.68
C ASP A 330 1.15 -12.29 -5.86
N GLY A 331 0.97 -12.35 -4.54
CA GLY A 331 1.73 -13.27 -3.67
C GLY A 331 1.16 -14.69 -3.57
N GLU A 332 -0.02 -14.94 -4.12
CA GLU A 332 -0.61 -16.26 -4.31
C GLU A 332 -1.50 -16.28 -5.57
N PRO A 333 -1.69 -17.46 -6.21
CA PRO A 333 -2.49 -17.57 -7.42
C PRO A 333 -3.92 -17.04 -7.25
N GLY A 334 -4.36 -16.17 -8.17
CA GLY A 334 -5.71 -15.61 -8.17
C GLY A 334 -5.90 -14.37 -7.29
N VAL A 335 -4.89 -13.94 -6.54
CA VAL A 335 -4.89 -12.73 -5.71
C VAL A 335 -4.14 -11.61 -6.40
N ASP A 336 -4.68 -11.13 -7.52
CA ASP A 336 -4.09 -10.16 -8.45
C ASP A 336 -4.55 -8.71 -8.22
N THR A 337 -5.40 -8.49 -7.20
CA THR A 337 -5.90 -7.16 -6.81
C THR A 337 -5.89 -6.99 -5.30
N TYR A 338 -5.78 -5.74 -4.84
CA TYR A 338 -5.89 -5.41 -3.42
C TYR A 338 -7.23 -5.85 -2.81
N PHE A 339 -8.31 -5.81 -3.59
CA PHE A 339 -9.63 -6.28 -3.15
C PHE A 339 -9.63 -7.79 -2.89
N LYS A 340 -9.11 -8.58 -3.82
CA LYS A 340 -9.00 -10.04 -3.65
C LYS A 340 -8.03 -10.42 -2.53
N LEU A 341 -7.00 -9.60 -2.28
CA LEU A 341 -6.06 -9.81 -1.17
C LEU A 341 -6.79 -9.73 0.18
N ILE A 342 -7.54 -8.64 0.42
CA ILE A 342 -8.32 -8.49 1.66
C ILE A 342 -9.40 -9.58 1.75
N ASP A 343 -10.09 -9.90 0.65
CA ASP A 343 -11.08 -10.97 0.62
C ASP A 343 -10.47 -12.33 0.99
N SER A 344 -9.29 -12.68 0.42
CA SER A 344 -8.58 -13.92 0.72
C SER A 344 -8.26 -14.04 2.21
N TRP A 345 -7.76 -12.98 2.83
CA TRP A 345 -7.44 -12.98 4.26
C TRP A 345 -8.68 -13.25 5.12
N LEU A 346 -9.76 -12.51 4.86
CA LEU A 346 -11.03 -12.67 5.59
C LEU A 346 -11.63 -14.06 5.40
N ASP A 347 -11.65 -14.58 4.16
CA ASP A 347 -12.23 -15.89 3.87
C ASP A 347 -11.46 -17.04 4.53
N LYS A 348 -10.13 -16.99 4.50
CA LYS A 348 -9.28 -18.00 5.16
C LYS A 348 -9.44 -17.94 6.68
N MET A 349 -9.50 -16.74 7.30
CA MET A 349 -9.73 -16.60 8.73
C MET A 349 -11.12 -17.12 9.15
N LEU A 350 -12.18 -16.75 8.43
CA LEU A 350 -13.55 -17.22 8.69
C LEU A 350 -13.67 -18.74 8.53
N SER A 351 -13.04 -19.30 7.50
CA SER A 351 -12.98 -20.76 7.31
C SER A 351 -12.27 -21.47 8.47
N ALA A 352 -11.26 -20.86 9.06
CA ALA A 352 -10.55 -21.43 10.21
C ALA A 352 -11.40 -21.40 11.50
N LEU A 353 -12.29 -20.41 11.66
CA LEU A 353 -13.21 -20.33 12.80
C LEU A 353 -14.37 -21.32 12.72
N SER A 354 -14.84 -21.65 11.50
CA SER A 354 -16.03 -22.49 11.29
C SER A 354 -15.75 -23.98 11.37
N LYS A 355 -14.50 -24.40 11.48
CA LYS A 355 -14.03 -25.79 11.61
C LYS A 355 -13.53 -26.09 13.03
#